data_fe4bf423d3a856d9a3359bcb55ab36ab
#
_entry.id   fe4bf423d3a856d9a3359bcb55ab36ab
#
_cell.length_a   1.000
_cell.length_b   1.000
_cell.length_c   1.000
_cell.angle_alpha   90.00
_cell.angle_beta   90.00
_cell.angle_gamma   90.00
#
_symmetry.space_group_name_H-M   'P 1'
#
loop_
_entity.id
_entity.type
_entity.pdbx_description
1 polymer ?
#
loop_
_entity_poly.entity_id
_entity_poly.type
_entity_poly.pdbx_seq_one_letter_code
_entity_poly.pdbx_strand_id
1 'polypeptide(L)'
;MLIVLQPLANILNLDRLLEKPHTTEQISSLWTAYHASRSKGTGRGFICASVPLDIYNKMMATGMKYPAFAVPLPRDAVQDDSGQAKRAYEFYFLQWGFHKAPQTPTPSILFSKPPAGVSVSNPQTSTVLLTPLQEYKSRTTFATPYLILTFYADLASSHGLILLRGEITPTAASAANNPSSDFLLSQQDAQLLTMQLQRFYLWGGEGEGVKERHRLLEAFHNTPEEFKWEDLLKHAEPV
;
A
#
# COMPACT_ATOMS: atom_id res chain seq x y z
N MET A 1 -10.23 14.93 -3.98
CA MET A 1 -8.84 15.19 -4.47
C MET A 1 -8.54 14.21 -5.61
N LEU A 2 -8.20 14.69 -6.80
CA LEU A 2 -7.78 13.82 -7.90
C LEU A 2 -6.32 13.42 -7.64
N ILE A 3 -6.10 12.15 -7.32
CA ILE A 3 -4.74 11.62 -7.23
C ILE A 3 -4.28 11.38 -8.66
N VAL A 4 -3.27 12.14 -9.09
CA VAL A 4 -2.62 11.90 -10.37
C VAL A 4 -1.62 10.75 -10.16
N LEU A 5 -2.02 9.56 -10.63
CA LEU A 5 -1.16 8.39 -10.59
C LEU A 5 0.03 8.61 -11.51
N GLN A 6 1.25 8.55 -10.96
CA GLN A 6 2.47 8.57 -11.77
C GLN A 6 2.61 7.21 -12.48
N PRO A 7 2.67 7.14 -13.84
CA PRO A 7 2.87 5.89 -14.55
C PRO A 7 4.22 5.24 -14.20
N LEU A 8 4.27 3.90 -14.16
CA LEU A 8 5.51 3.17 -13.88
C LEU A 8 6.62 3.50 -14.90
N ALA A 9 6.25 3.74 -16.16
CA ALA A 9 7.18 4.12 -17.23
C ALA A 9 7.95 5.44 -16.95
N ASN A 10 7.42 6.31 -16.08
CA ASN A 10 8.10 7.52 -15.64
C ASN A 10 9.12 7.26 -14.50
N ILE A 11 9.09 6.06 -13.94
CA ILE A 11 9.95 5.65 -12.81
C ILE A 11 11.02 4.68 -13.29
N LEU A 12 10.63 3.69 -14.09
CA LEU A 12 11.50 2.68 -14.69
C LEU A 12 11.39 2.71 -16.20
N ASN A 13 12.53 2.52 -16.89
CA ASN A 13 12.53 2.32 -18.33
C ASN A 13 12.04 0.90 -18.65
N LEU A 14 10.73 0.75 -18.87
CA LEU A 14 10.10 -0.54 -19.11
C LEU A 14 10.58 -1.19 -20.40
N ASP A 15 10.81 -0.42 -21.48
CA ASP A 15 11.28 -0.95 -22.75
C ASP A 15 12.63 -1.64 -22.57
N ARG A 16 13.58 -0.95 -21.92
CA ARG A 16 14.90 -1.51 -21.64
C ARG A 16 14.87 -2.72 -20.71
N LEU A 17 13.91 -2.74 -19.78
CA LEU A 17 13.74 -3.83 -18.82
C LEU A 17 13.18 -5.08 -19.52
N LEU A 18 12.35 -4.90 -20.56
CA LEU A 18 11.72 -5.98 -21.32
C LEU A 18 12.52 -6.44 -22.52
N GLU A 19 13.46 -5.63 -23.03
CA GLU A 19 14.38 -6.02 -24.12
C GLU A 19 15.31 -7.18 -23.75
N LYS A 20 15.68 -7.27 -22.46
CA LYS A 20 16.59 -8.32 -21.94
C LYS A 20 15.86 -9.18 -20.93
N PRO A 21 16.12 -10.49 -20.91
CA PRO A 21 15.54 -11.35 -19.89
C PRO A 21 16.10 -10.97 -18.52
N HIS A 22 15.28 -10.30 -17.69
CA HIS A 22 15.57 -10.03 -16.30
C HIS A 22 14.78 -11.01 -15.44
N THR A 23 15.36 -11.47 -14.34
CA THR A 23 14.61 -12.27 -13.37
C THR A 23 13.79 -11.35 -12.44
N THR A 24 12.79 -11.92 -11.78
CA THR A 24 11.97 -11.19 -10.77
C THR A 24 12.84 -10.62 -9.65
N GLU A 25 13.90 -11.33 -9.25
CA GLU A 25 14.84 -10.91 -8.21
C GLU A 25 15.68 -9.70 -8.68
N GLN A 26 16.12 -9.70 -9.94
CA GLN A 26 16.85 -8.55 -10.50
C GLN A 26 15.98 -7.31 -10.57
N ILE A 27 14.72 -7.45 -11.00
CA ILE A 27 13.75 -6.35 -11.03
C ILE A 27 13.48 -5.84 -9.60
N SER A 28 13.27 -6.74 -8.66
CA SER A 28 13.06 -6.41 -7.24
C SER A 28 14.25 -5.66 -6.65
N SER A 29 15.47 -6.10 -6.96
CA SER A 29 16.69 -5.44 -6.52
C SER A 29 16.84 -4.04 -7.14
N LEU A 30 16.54 -3.88 -8.42
CA LEU A 30 16.55 -2.60 -9.10
C LEU A 30 15.51 -1.64 -8.49
N TRP A 31 14.30 -2.13 -8.18
CA TRP A 31 13.23 -1.37 -7.56
C TRP A 31 13.63 -0.86 -6.18
N THR A 32 14.22 -1.71 -5.37
CA THR A 32 14.73 -1.37 -4.04
C THR A 32 15.87 -0.35 -4.14
N ALA A 33 16.85 -0.58 -5.03
CA ALA A 33 17.98 0.33 -5.23
C ALA A 33 17.51 1.72 -5.70
N TYR A 34 16.55 1.77 -6.62
CA TYR A 34 15.96 3.04 -7.07
C TYR A 34 15.39 3.84 -5.90
N HIS A 35 14.57 3.23 -5.02
CA HIS A 35 13.97 3.94 -3.91
C HIS A 35 14.98 4.30 -2.82
N ALA A 36 15.95 3.43 -2.56
CA ALA A 36 17.04 3.73 -1.63
C ALA A 36 17.88 4.93 -2.07
N SER A 37 18.02 5.17 -3.38
CA SER A 37 18.75 6.33 -3.93
C SER A 37 17.97 7.65 -3.83
N ARG A 38 16.66 7.60 -3.56
CA ARG A 38 15.84 8.82 -3.42
C ARG A 38 16.18 9.60 -2.16
N SER A 39 15.69 10.83 -2.07
CA SER A 39 15.88 11.70 -0.90
C SER A 39 17.36 11.82 -0.51
N LYS A 40 18.22 12.12 -1.50
CA LYS A 40 19.69 12.26 -1.34
C LYS A 40 20.37 10.97 -0.84
N GLY A 41 19.86 9.80 -1.28
CA GLY A 41 20.42 8.50 -0.92
C GLY A 41 19.93 7.94 0.42
N THR A 42 18.94 8.56 1.05
CA THR A 42 18.38 8.08 2.33
C THR A 42 17.18 7.19 2.18
N GLY A 43 16.51 7.20 1.01
CA GLY A 43 15.24 6.51 0.77
C GLY A 43 14.04 7.04 1.57
N ARG A 44 14.21 8.10 2.38
CA ARG A 44 13.16 8.66 3.24
C ARG A 44 11.99 9.16 2.42
N GLY A 45 10.79 8.97 2.96
CA GLY A 45 9.55 9.35 2.30
C GLY A 45 8.99 8.29 1.34
N PHE A 46 9.71 7.16 1.16
CA PHE A 46 9.27 6.08 0.28
C PHE A 46 9.27 4.73 0.98
N ILE A 47 8.29 3.91 0.63
CA ILE A 47 8.25 2.49 0.91
C ILE A 47 8.22 1.76 -0.43
N CYS A 48 8.92 0.66 -0.56
CA CYS A 48 8.87 -0.15 -1.76
C CYS A 48 8.89 -1.63 -1.41
N ALA A 49 8.20 -2.40 -2.22
CA ALA A 49 8.20 -3.85 -2.15
C ALA A 49 7.91 -4.45 -3.53
N SER A 50 8.24 -5.71 -3.67
CA SER A 50 7.85 -6.54 -4.81
C SER A 50 6.87 -7.59 -4.32
N VAL A 51 5.70 -7.65 -4.94
CA VAL A 51 4.60 -8.52 -4.52
C VAL A 51 4.32 -9.53 -5.63
N PRO A 52 4.31 -10.84 -5.35
CA PRO A 52 3.88 -11.86 -6.30
C PRO A 52 2.44 -11.62 -6.78
N LEU A 53 2.17 -11.90 -8.06
CA LEU A 53 0.88 -11.64 -8.67
C LEU A 53 -0.28 -12.38 -7.98
N ASP A 54 -0.06 -13.60 -7.54
CA ASP A 54 -1.09 -14.40 -6.83
C ASP A 54 -1.45 -13.77 -5.48
N ILE A 55 -0.47 -13.24 -4.77
CA ILE A 55 -0.65 -12.51 -3.51
C ILE A 55 -1.41 -11.23 -3.74
N TYR A 56 -1.03 -10.45 -4.77
CA TYR A 56 -1.75 -9.24 -5.13
C TYR A 56 -3.21 -9.51 -5.51
N ASN A 57 -3.47 -10.54 -6.31
CA ASN A 57 -4.82 -10.89 -6.72
C ASN A 57 -5.73 -11.22 -5.52
N LYS A 58 -5.20 -11.89 -4.49
CA LYS A 58 -5.92 -12.16 -3.24
C LYS A 58 -6.23 -10.86 -2.49
N MET A 59 -5.25 -9.98 -2.34
CA MET A 59 -5.43 -8.68 -1.69
C MET A 59 -6.44 -7.81 -2.46
N MET A 60 -6.33 -7.76 -3.77
CA MET A 60 -7.20 -6.96 -4.63
C MET A 60 -8.65 -7.46 -4.56
N ALA A 61 -8.87 -8.79 -4.58
CA ALA A 61 -10.22 -9.36 -4.45
C ALA A 61 -10.86 -8.96 -3.11
N THR A 62 -10.09 -8.97 -2.02
CA THR A 62 -10.54 -8.50 -0.71
C THR A 62 -10.82 -7.00 -0.72
N GLY A 63 -9.92 -6.20 -1.33
CA GLY A 63 -10.07 -4.75 -1.43
C GLY A 63 -11.27 -4.32 -2.27
N MET A 64 -11.61 -5.07 -3.33
CA MET A 64 -12.83 -4.82 -4.11
C MET A 64 -14.09 -5.10 -3.31
N LYS A 65 -14.08 -6.13 -2.46
CA LYS A 65 -15.21 -6.47 -1.59
C LYS A 65 -15.35 -5.48 -0.42
N TYR A 66 -14.22 -5.04 0.13
CA TYR A 66 -14.15 -4.19 1.30
C TYR A 66 -13.23 -2.97 1.03
N PRO A 67 -13.71 -1.98 0.28
CA PRO A 67 -12.86 -0.91 -0.25
C PRO A 67 -12.43 0.14 0.78
N ALA A 68 -12.97 0.11 1.98
CA ALA A 68 -12.64 1.04 3.06
C ALA A 68 -12.47 0.31 4.39
N PHE A 69 -11.59 0.81 5.24
CA PHE A 69 -11.40 0.28 6.58
C PHE A 69 -10.75 1.30 7.51
N ALA A 70 -10.68 1.00 8.81
CA ALA A 70 -9.89 1.76 9.78
C ALA A 70 -8.79 0.86 10.34
N VAL A 71 -7.55 1.36 10.37
CA VAL A 71 -6.42 0.63 10.95
C VAL A 71 -5.79 1.44 12.09
N PRO A 72 -5.44 0.78 13.23
CA PRO A 72 -4.80 1.45 14.35
C PRO A 72 -3.28 1.52 14.14
N LEU A 73 -2.70 2.65 14.51
CA LEU A 73 -1.26 2.86 14.61
C LEU A 73 -0.90 3.07 16.08
N PRO A 74 -0.09 2.19 16.70
CA PRO A 74 0.35 2.38 18.08
C PRO A 74 1.17 3.67 18.22
N ARG A 75 0.96 4.37 19.33
CA ARG A 75 1.73 5.54 19.76
C ARG A 75 2.37 5.28 21.11
N ASP A 76 3.34 6.09 21.47
CA ASP A 76 3.98 6.01 22.77
C ASP A 76 2.94 6.07 23.90
N ALA A 77 3.23 5.34 24.97
CA ALA A 77 2.33 5.29 26.10
C ALA A 77 2.20 6.68 26.75
N VAL A 78 0.96 7.11 26.97
CA VAL A 78 0.64 8.33 27.72
C VAL A 78 0.29 7.91 29.14
N GLN A 79 0.85 8.62 30.15
CA GLN A 79 0.42 8.43 31.53
C GLN A 79 -0.99 8.99 31.67
N ASP A 80 -1.90 8.17 32.20
CA ASP A 80 -3.23 8.64 32.59
C ASP A 80 -3.19 9.39 33.95
N ASP A 81 -4.32 9.99 34.35
CA ASP A 81 -4.44 10.73 35.61
C ASP A 81 -4.16 9.88 36.86
N SER A 82 -4.12 8.55 36.70
CA SER A 82 -3.77 7.60 37.78
C SER A 82 -2.29 7.23 37.81
N GLY A 83 -1.48 7.76 36.83
CA GLY A 83 -0.05 7.44 36.67
C GLY A 83 0.20 6.10 36.00
N GLN A 84 -0.83 5.43 35.49
CA GLN A 84 -0.66 4.19 34.70
C GLN A 84 -0.32 4.52 33.24
N ALA A 85 0.69 3.85 32.72
CA ALA A 85 1.07 3.97 31.31
C ALA A 85 0.01 3.27 30.44
N LYS A 86 -0.83 4.05 29.77
CA LYS A 86 -1.83 3.56 28.83
C LYS A 86 -1.33 3.75 27.40
N ARG A 87 -1.34 2.67 26.63
CA ARG A 87 -0.93 2.74 25.22
C ARG A 87 -1.94 3.59 24.44
N ALA A 88 -1.45 4.59 23.71
CA ALA A 88 -2.26 5.42 22.84
C ALA A 88 -2.29 4.83 21.42
N TYR A 89 -3.33 5.11 20.68
CA TYR A 89 -3.50 4.69 19.30
C TYR A 89 -4.02 5.85 18.46
N GLU A 90 -3.47 5.99 17.27
CA GLU A 90 -4.01 6.84 16.23
C GLU A 90 -4.65 5.97 15.17
N PHE A 91 -5.83 6.35 14.67
CA PHE A 91 -6.52 5.56 13.64
C PHE A 91 -6.37 6.21 12.28
N TYR A 92 -6.12 5.38 11.28
CA TYR A 92 -6.02 5.78 9.88
C TYR A 92 -7.18 5.17 9.10
N PHE A 93 -7.87 6.01 8.34
CA PHE A 93 -8.86 5.59 7.38
C PHE A 93 -8.16 5.11 6.12
N LEU A 94 -8.38 3.86 5.75
CA LEU A 94 -7.82 3.16 4.61
C LEU A 94 -8.86 3.13 3.50
N GLN A 95 -8.49 3.58 2.30
CA GLN A 95 -9.37 3.59 1.13
C GLN A 95 -8.67 3.00 -0.09
N TRP A 96 -9.27 1.97 -0.70
CA TRP A 96 -8.84 1.43 -1.98
C TRP A 96 -9.36 2.26 -3.14
N GLY A 97 -8.51 2.47 -4.14
CA GLY A 97 -8.87 3.00 -5.44
C GLY A 97 -8.41 2.06 -6.54
N PHE A 98 -9.28 1.76 -7.49
CA PHE A 98 -8.97 0.86 -8.60
C PHE A 98 -8.91 1.66 -9.90
N HIS A 99 -7.84 1.45 -10.67
CA HIS A 99 -7.54 2.19 -11.88
C HIS A 99 -7.58 1.25 -13.09
N LYS A 100 -7.44 1.80 -14.28
CA LYS A 100 -7.36 0.99 -15.50
C LYS A 100 -6.14 0.05 -15.45
N ALA A 101 -6.31 -1.14 -16.00
CA ALA A 101 -5.20 -2.05 -16.22
C ALA A 101 -4.16 -1.40 -17.15
N PRO A 102 -2.86 -1.48 -16.82
CA PRO A 102 -1.82 -1.00 -17.71
C PRO A 102 -1.78 -1.88 -18.97
N GLN A 103 -1.42 -1.26 -20.09
CA GLN A 103 -1.24 -2.02 -21.32
C GLN A 103 -0.13 -3.06 -21.13
N THR A 104 -0.37 -4.26 -21.65
CA THR A 104 0.68 -5.27 -21.67
C THR A 104 1.76 -4.76 -22.63
N PRO A 105 3.01 -4.61 -22.19
CA PRO A 105 4.08 -4.22 -23.09
C PRO A 105 4.16 -5.24 -24.21
N THR A 106 4.01 -4.79 -25.45
CA THR A 106 4.19 -5.65 -26.62
C THR A 106 5.68 -5.87 -26.78
N PRO A 107 6.20 -7.09 -26.65
CA PRO A 107 7.61 -7.33 -26.95
C PRO A 107 7.87 -6.92 -28.41
N SER A 108 8.83 -6.04 -28.63
CA SER A 108 9.33 -5.71 -29.98
C SER A 108 10.01 -6.90 -30.67
N ILE A 109 9.96 -8.07 -30.05
CA ILE A 109 10.57 -9.29 -30.56
C ILE A 109 9.59 -9.96 -31.53
N LEU A 110 9.82 -9.79 -32.82
CA LEU A 110 9.11 -10.35 -33.98
C LEU A 110 8.98 -11.88 -34.00
N PHE A 111 9.33 -12.63 -32.95
CA PHE A 111 9.48 -14.08 -33.01
C PHE A 111 8.73 -14.91 -31.99
N SER A 112 7.92 -14.30 -31.14
CA SER A 112 7.12 -15.06 -30.16
C SER A 112 5.67 -14.62 -30.20
N LYS A 113 4.89 -15.15 -31.16
CA LYS A 113 3.44 -15.04 -31.12
C LYS A 113 2.94 -15.81 -29.91
N PRO A 114 2.22 -15.16 -28.97
CA PRO A 114 1.59 -15.91 -27.88
C PRO A 114 0.68 -16.99 -28.46
N PRO A 115 0.51 -18.14 -27.81
CA PRO A 115 -0.45 -19.14 -28.23
C PRO A 115 -1.81 -18.47 -28.42
N ALA A 116 -2.44 -18.71 -29.57
CA ALA A 116 -3.73 -18.13 -29.88
C ALA A 116 -4.76 -18.53 -28.82
N GLY A 117 -5.36 -17.56 -28.14
CA GLY A 117 -6.44 -17.75 -27.16
C GLY A 117 -6.17 -17.34 -25.71
N VAL A 118 -4.93 -16.99 -25.32
CA VAL A 118 -4.65 -16.47 -23.98
C VAL A 118 -4.32 -14.98 -24.07
N SER A 119 -5.33 -14.14 -23.98
CA SER A 119 -5.14 -12.71 -23.69
C SER A 119 -4.78 -12.59 -22.21
N VAL A 120 -3.51 -12.64 -21.89
CA VAL A 120 -3.03 -12.37 -20.54
C VAL A 120 -2.98 -10.86 -20.38
N SER A 121 -4.11 -10.27 -19.99
CA SER A 121 -4.15 -8.85 -19.63
C SER A 121 -3.59 -8.66 -18.23
N ASN A 122 -2.87 -7.55 -18.00
CA ASN A 122 -2.48 -7.16 -16.67
C ASN A 122 -3.71 -6.92 -15.79
N PRO A 123 -3.67 -7.21 -14.48
CA PRO A 123 -4.72 -6.77 -13.56
C PRO A 123 -4.74 -5.25 -13.45
N GLN A 124 -5.78 -4.72 -12.83
CA GLN A 124 -5.90 -3.29 -12.56
C GLN A 124 -4.75 -2.81 -11.66
N THR A 125 -4.23 -1.63 -11.94
CA THR A 125 -3.42 -0.87 -10.99
C THR A 125 -4.31 -0.43 -9.84
N SER A 126 -3.85 -0.54 -8.61
CA SER A 126 -4.61 -0.07 -7.45
C SER A 126 -3.81 0.88 -6.58
N THR A 127 -4.53 1.74 -5.87
CA THR A 127 -3.96 2.62 -4.84
C THR A 127 -4.66 2.37 -3.51
N VAL A 128 -3.92 2.60 -2.42
CA VAL A 128 -4.50 2.62 -1.07
C VAL A 128 -4.09 3.92 -0.42
N LEU A 129 -5.08 4.67 0.05
CA LEU A 129 -4.89 5.93 0.76
C LEU A 129 -5.03 5.67 2.25
N LEU A 130 -4.09 6.18 3.02
CA LEU A 130 -4.13 6.13 4.47
C LEU A 130 -4.15 7.56 5.02
N THR A 131 -5.30 7.94 5.54
CA THR A 131 -5.60 9.29 6.02
C THR A 131 -5.88 9.24 7.53
N PRO A 132 -5.30 10.10 8.37
CA PRO A 132 -5.68 10.15 9.77
C PRO A 132 -7.19 10.28 9.92
N LEU A 133 -7.80 9.41 10.71
CA LEU A 133 -9.26 9.36 10.83
C LEU A 133 -9.85 10.67 11.35
N GLN A 134 -9.12 11.37 12.22
CA GLN A 134 -9.54 12.66 12.75
C GLN A 134 -9.54 13.74 11.66
N GLU A 135 -8.55 13.75 10.79
CA GLU A 135 -8.51 14.66 9.64
C GLU A 135 -9.62 14.32 8.64
N TYR A 136 -9.84 13.03 8.36
CA TYR A 136 -10.93 12.58 7.50
C TYR A 136 -12.30 12.99 8.03
N LYS A 137 -12.56 12.88 9.34
CA LYS A 137 -13.81 13.31 9.97
C LYS A 137 -14.04 14.82 9.86
N SER A 138 -12.98 15.61 9.91
CA SER A 138 -13.09 17.08 9.85
C SER A 138 -13.17 17.64 8.42
N ARG A 139 -12.54 17.00 7.44
CA ARG A 139 -12.37 17.53 6.08
C ARG A 139 -12.98 16.65 4.98
N THR A 140 -13.42 15.44 5.31
CA THR A 140 -14.00 14.46 4.38
C THR A 140 -13.15 14.25 3.11
N THR A 141 -13.70 14.56 1.93
CA THR A 141 -13.01 14.42 0.63
C THR A 141 -11.80 15.34 0.43
N PHE A 142 -11.62 16.34 1.27
CA PHE A 142 -10.48 17.27 1.25
C PHE A 142 -9.37 16.91 2.25
N ALA A 143 -9.55 15.82 2.99
CA ALA A 143 -8.53 15.32 3.89
C ALA A 143 -7.29 14.87 3.10
N THR A 144 -6.12 15.15 3.66
CA THR A 144 -4.84 14.81 3.03
C THR A 144 -4.42 13.40 3.46
N PRO A 145 -4.24 12.45 2.54
CA PRO A 145 -3.63 11.16 2.89
C PRO A 145 -2.18 11.37 3.33
N TYR A 146 -1.79 10.73 4.42
CA TYR A 146 -0.41 10.79 4.92
C TYR A 146 0.48 9.75 4.25
N LEU A 147 -0.10 8.64 3.80
CA LEU A 147 0.57 7.61 3.03
C LEU A 147 -0.30 7.19 1.85
N ILE A 148 0.32 7.13 0.66
CA ILE A 148 -0.30 6.66 -0.57
C ILE A 148 0.48 5.43 -1.04
N LEU A 149 -0.16 4.28 -1.08
CA LEU A 149 0.41 3.06 -1.62
C LEU A 149 -0.10 2.84 -3.04
N THR A 150 0.80 2.61 -3.99
CA THR A 150 0.47 2.31 -5.39
C THR A 150 1.01 0.95 -5.77
N PHE A 151 0.15 0.09 -6.30
CA PHE A 151 0.49 -1.24 -6.81
C PHE A 151 0.51 -1.19 -8.33
N TYR A 152 1.70 -1.16 -8.91
CA TYR A 152 1.91 -1.15 -10.35
C TYR A 152 1.82 -2.55 -10.91
N ALA A 153 0.89 -2.76 -11.82
CA ALA A 153 0.61 -4.07 -12.42
C ALA A 153 1.24 -4.27 -13.81
N ASP A 154 2.11 -3.37 -14.24
CA ASP A 154 2.69 -3.35 -15.60
C ASP A 154 3.51 -4.62 -15.92
N LEU A 155 4.12 -5.22 -14.92
CA LEU A 155 4.96 -6.42 -15.03
C LEU A 155 4.22 -7.71 -14.64
N ALA A 156 2.92 -7.64 -14.37
CA ALA A 156 2.15 -8.79 -13.91
C ALA A 156 2.11 -9.93 -14.94
N SER A 157 1.78 -9.62 -16.19
CA SER A 157 1.65 -10.62 -17.25
C SER A 157 2.99 -11.17 -17.75
N SER A 158 4.07 -10.37 -17.67
CA SER A 158 5.40 -10.75 -18.16
C SER A 158 6.26 -11.46 -17.13
N HIS A 159 6.18 -11.03 -15.86
CA HIS A 159 7.06 -11.48 -14.78
C HIS A 159 6.31 -12.02 -13.54
N GLY A 160 4.97 -12.03 -13.55
CA GLY A 160 4.20 -12.43 -12.37
C GLY A 160 4.43 -11.52 -11.16
N LEU A 161 4.80 -10.26 -11.40
CA LEU A 161 5.30 -9.34 -10.40
C LEU A 161 4.51 -8.03 -10.38
N ILE A 162 4.18 -7.57 -9.19
CA ILE A 162 3.59 -6.27 -8.89
C ILE A 162 4.61 -5.44 -8.11
N LEU A 163 4.82 -4.21 -8.51
CA LEU A 163 5.72 -3.29 -7.81
C LEU A 163 4.92 -2.37 -6.91
N LEU A 164 5.13 -2.47 -5.60
CA LEU A 164 4.54 -1.57 -4.61
C LEU A 164 5.43 -0.36 -4.40
N ARG A 165 4.85 0.83 -4.49
CA ARG A 165 5.45 2.09 -4.06
C ARG A 165 4.55 2.76 -3.03
N GLY A 166 5.09 3.06 -1.87
CA GLY A 166 4.48 3.92 -0.87
C GLY A 166 5.13 5.30 -0.89
N GLU A 167 4.32 6.34 -0.89
CA GLU A 167 4.76 7.74 -0.82
C GLU A 167 4.19 8.37 0.45
N ILE A 168 5.09 8.81 1.33
CA ILE A 168 4.70 9.57 2.52
C ILE A 168 4.54 11.03 2.10
N THR A 169 3.41 11.63 2.43
CA THR A 169 3.12 13.02 2.06
C THR A 169 4.10 13.98 2.74
N PRO A 170 4.76 14.86 1.97
CA PRO A 170 5.64 15.87 2.54
C PRO A 170 4.87 16.89 3.39
N THR A 171 5.52 17.45 4.40
CA THR A 171 4.96 18.58 5.15
C THR A 171 5.06 19.89 4.34
N ALA A 172 4.25 20.89 4.67
CA ALA A 172 4.36 22.21 4.06
C ALA A 172 5.74 22.87 4.32
N ALA A 173 6.38 22.54 5.43
CA ALA A 173 7.73 23.02 5.79
C ALA A 173 8.84 22.38 4.92
N SER A 174 8.61 21.17 4.40
CA SER A 174 9.49 20.50 3.44
C SER A 174 9.62 21.28 2.13
N ALA A 175 8.54 21.95 1.71
CA ALA A 175 8.55 22.86 0.57
C ALA A 175 9.43 24.11 0.82
N ALA A 176 9.80 24.40 2.08
CA ALA A 176 10.59 25.56 2.50
C ALA A 176 12.06 25.25 2.85
N ASN A 177 12.62 24.13 2.35
CA ASN A 177 14.05 23.76 2.49
C ASN A 177 14.53 23.37 3.90
N ASN A 178 13.69 22.89 4.81
CA ASN A 178 14.14 22.37 6.11
C ASN A 178 14.14 20.83 6.13
N PRO A 179 15.30 20.15 6.10
CA PRO A 179 15.38 18.69 5.87
C PRO A 179 15.05 17.81 7.08
N SER A 180 14.73 18.35 8.25
CA SER A 180 14.58 17.55 9.47
C SER A 180 13.13 17.18 9.85
N SER A 181 12.11 17.75 9.19
CA SER A 181 10.69 17.41 9.42
C SER A 181 9.91 17.30 8.12
N ASP A 182 10.43 16.52 7.18
CA ASP A 182 10.03 16.60 5.80
C ASP A 182 8.71 15.88 5.47
N PHE A 183 8.20 15.00 6.33
CA PHE A 183 7.07 14.13 6.04
C PHE A 183 6.05 14.09 7.17
N LEU A 184 4.78 13.87 6.80
CA LEU A 184 3.66 13.79 7.76
C LEU A 184 3.66 12.50 8.60
N LEU A 185 4.39 11.47 8.15
CA LEU A 185 4.62 10.22 8.89
C LEU A 185 6.11 9.92 9.01
N SER A 186 6.48 9.24 10.08
CA SER A 186 7.78 8.61 10.16
C SER A 186 7.87 7.42 9.19
N GLN A 187 9.09 7.04 8.80
CA GLN A 187 9.32 5.87 7.96
C GLN A 187 8.79 4.58 8.63
N GLN A 188 8.98 4.47 9.94
CA GLN A 188 8.52 3.34 10.74
C GLN A 188 6.99 3.26 10.79
N ASP A 189 6.30 4.40 11.01
CA ASP A 189 4.83 4.45 11.03
C ASP A 189 4.24 4.03 9.68
N ALA A 190 4.84 4.51 8.59
CA ALA A 190 4.41 4.15 7.25
C ALA A 190 4.60 2.65 6.96
N GLN A 191 5.70 2.04 7.46
CA GLN A 191 5.90 0.59 7.39
C GLN A 191 4.84 -0.16 8.19
N LEU A 192 4.56 0.26 9.44
CA LEU A 192 3.53 -0.35 10.27
C LEU A 192 2.16 -0.30 9.62
N LEU A 193 1.77 0.85 9.06
CA LEU A 193 0.50 1.00 8.33
C LEU A 193 0.43 0.09 7.10
N THR A 194 1.54 -0.07 6.36
CA THR A 194 1.62 -0.99 5.21
C THR A 194 1.49 -2.45 5.66
N MET A 195 2.08 -2.81 6.80
CA MET A 195 1.91 -4.14 7.40
C MET A 195 0.46 -4.38 7.87
N GLN A 196 -0.21 -3.37 8.41
CA GLN A 196 -1.64 -3.47 8.77
C GLN A 196 -2.52 -3.73 7.55
N LEU A 197 -2.26 -3.05 6.43
CA LEU A 197 -2.94 -3.36 5.16
C LEU A 197 -2.78 -4.84 4.81
N GLN A 198 -1.54 -5.34 4.82
CA GLN A 198 -1.27 -6.74 4.51
C GLN A 198 -2.01 -7.69 5.47
N ARG A 199 -2.02 -7.41 6.76
CA ARG A 199 -2.67 -8.25 7.79
C ARG A 199 -4.19 -8.37 7.60
N PHE A 200 -4.85 -7.28 7.23
CA PHE A 200 -6.31 -7.26 7.08
C PHE A 200 -6.77 -7.70 5.70
N TYR A 201 -5.98 -7.49 4.65
CA TYR A 201 -6.39 -7.75 3.26
C TYR A 201 -5.75 -9.00 2.63
N LEU A 202 -4.69 -9.53 3.23
CA LEU A 202 -4.08 -10.77 2.78
C LEU A 202 -4.31 -11.88 3.82
N TRP A 203 -5.25 -12.75 3.53
CA TRP A 203 -5.56 -13.88 4.39
C TRP A 203 -4.84 -15.13 3.90
N GLY A 204 -3.87 -15.58 4.70
CA GLY A 204 -3.21 -16.86 4.55
C GLY A 204 -3.26 -17.62 5.86
N GLY A 205 -3.88 -18.80 5.85
CA GLY A 205 -3.95 -19.68 7.01
C GLY A 205 -5.35 -19.81 7.64
N GLU A 206 -5.51 -20.85 8.46
CA GLU A 206 -6.76 -21.20 9.14
C GLU A 206 -6.81 -20.76 10.62
N GLY A 207 -5.87 -19.90 11.03
CA GLY A 207 -5.76 -19.46 12.42
C GLY A 207 -6.94 -18.60 12.89
N GLU A 208 -7.28 -18.69 14.17
CA GLU A 208 -8.39 -17.93 14.77
C GLU A 208 -8.24 -16.43 14.58
N GLY A 209 -7.03 -15.87 14.68
CA GLY A 209 -6.74 -14.47 14.41
C GLY A 209 -7.01 -14.03 12.96
N VAL A 210 -6.93 -14.95 11.98
CA VAL A 210 -7.29 -14.66 10.59
C VAL A 210 -8.80 -14.51 10.46
N LYS A 211 -9.56 -15.41 11.07
CA LYS A 211 -11.04 -15.37 11.07
C LYS A 211 -11.56 -14.11 11.76
N GLU A 212 -10.92 -13.71 12.86
CA GLU A 212 -11.32 -12.50 13.58
C GLU A 212 -11.07 -11.22 12.76
N ARG A 213 -9.91 -11.10 12.10
CA ARG A 213 -9.62 -9.97 11.19
C ARG A 213 -10.60 -9.90 10.02
N HIS A 214 -10.97 -11.07 9.46
CA HIS A 214 -12.00 -11.12 8.43
C HIS A 214 -13.35 -10.64 8.93
N ARG A 215 -13.77 -11.13 10.11
CA ARG A 215 -15.02 -10.71 10.76
C ARG A 215 -15.06 -9.19 11.01
N LEU A 216 -13.94 -8.62 11.47
CA LEU A 216 -13.84 -7.17 11.68
C LEU A 216 -14.00 -6.39 10.37
N LEU A 217 -13.35 -6.83 9.30
CA LEU A 217 -13.46 -6.21 7.99
C LEU A 217 -14.88 -6.30 7.41
N GLU A 218 -15.53 -7.45 7.59
CA GLU A 218 -16.91 -7.69 7.19
C GLU A 218 -17.90 -6.87 8.03
N ALA A 219 -17.76 -6.86 9.35
CA ALA A 219 -18.62 -6.09 10.25
C ALA A 219 -18.54 -4.58 9.94
N PHE A 220 -17.35 -4.06 9.67
CA PHE A 220 -17.19 -2.64 9.32
C PHE A 220 -18.04 -2.21 8.12
N HIS A 221 -18.32 -3.13 7.15
CA HIS A 221 -19.07 -2.82 5.94
C HIS A 221 -20.53 -3.23 6.02
N ASN A 222 -20.81 -4.40 6.58
CA ASN A 222 -22.11 -5.04 6.47
C ASN A 222 -22.97 -4.93 7.73
N THR A 223 -22.33 -4.90 8.91
CA THR A 223 -22.99 -4.85 10.23
C THR A 223 -22.26 -3.87 11.16
N PRO A 224 -22.28 -2.55 10.85
CA PRO A 224 -21.51 -1.55 11.61
C PRO A 224 -21.83 -1.53 13.11
N GLU A 225 -23.03 -1.96 13.50
CA GLU A 225 -23.48 -2.11 14.90
C GLU A 225 -22.72 -3.19 15.66
N GLU A 226 -22.18 -4.20 14.97
CA GLU A 226 -21.38 -5.29 15.55
C GLU A 226 -19.88 -4.95 15.57
N PHE A 227 -19.48 -3.88 14.85
CA PHE A 227 -18.08 -3.48 14.75
C PHE A 227 -17.61 -2.83 16.05
N LYS A 228 -16.64 -3.49 16.70
CA LYS A 228 -15.99 -2.98 17.92
C LYS A 228 -14.57 -2.56 17.60
N TRP A 229 -14.29 -1.29 17.72
CA TRP A 229 -12.95 -0.74 17.49
C TRP A 229 -11.90 -1.27 18.47
N GLU A 230 -12.32 -1.69 19.69
CA GLU A 230 -11.48 -2.32 20.70
C GLU A 230 -10.88 -3.65 20.20
N ASP A 231 -11.63 -4.38 19.37
CA ASP A 231 -11.15 -5.64 18.78
C ASP A 231 -10.04 -5.38 17.75
N LEU A 232 -10.01 -4.20 17.09
CA LEU A 232 -8.90 -3.83 16.21
C LEU A 232 -7.58 -3.72 16.98
N LEU A 233 -7.61 -3.28 18.22
CA LEU A 233 -6.40 -3.06 19.02
C LEU A 233 -5.67 -4.37 19.30
N LYS A 234 -6.38 -5.50 19.37
CA LYS A 234 -5.79 -6.85 19.51
C LYS A 234 -4.89 -7.21 18.35
N HIS A 235 -5.10 -6.55 17.20
CA HIS A 235 -4.36 -6.77 15.96
C HIS A 235 -3.41 -5.62 15.62
N ALA A 236 -3.31 -4.59 16.48
CA ALA A 236 -2.48 -3.41 16.23
C ALA A 236 -0.98 -3.67 16.38
N GLU A 237 -0.61 -4.67 17.21
CA GLU A 237 0.78 -4.96 17.48
C GLU A 237 1.41 -5.83 16.41
N PRO A 238 2.67 -5.55 16.00
CA PRO A 238 3.44 -6.53 15.24
C PRO A 238 3.65 -7.77 16.11
N VAL A 239 3.48 -8.94 15.50
CA VAL A 239 3.80 -10.24 16.12
C VAL A 239 5.31 -10.38 16.19
#